data_040953b29fce492ee95c810e53cd916e
#
_entry.id   040953b29fce492ee95c810e53cd916e
#
_cell.length_a   1.000
_cell.length_b   1.000
_cell.length_c   1.000
_cell.angle_alpha   90.00
_cell.angle_beta   90.00
_cell.angle_gamma   90.00
#
_symmetry.space_group_name_H-M   'P 1'
#
loop_
_entity.id
_entity.type
_entity.pdbx_description
1 polymer ?
#
loop_
_entity_poly.entity_id
_entity_poly.type
_entity_poly.pdbx_seq_one_letter_code
_entity_poly.pdbx_strand_id
1 'polypeptide(L)'
;VAPMLPEKLSNELCSLKPRVPRLALVADMQFNFQGEMLASEFYEGVIQSAARVTYGEAQEVVEGRTPAEFKHVETNILRSADLAKVLMAKRFREGSLDLELPETVIEVDETGQPVDIIKSERLFAHRLIEELMLMANVAVARFFKEKQIDAMYRVHEEPNPDAMKNFESFLRAFGFKHKLDSGHLQKKITQALEHFKDHPKSHVL
;
A
#
# COMPACT_ATOMS: atom_id res chain seq x y z
N VAL A 1 -3.29 20.80 12.19
CA VAL A 1 -2.62 19.59 12.71
C VAL A 1 -1.15 19.93 12.95
N ALA A 2 -0.65 19.70 14.16
CA ALA A 2 0.75 19.94 14.46
C ALA A 2 1.63 18.85 13.81
N PRO A 3 2.74 19.19 13.13
CA PRO A 3 3.63 18.19 12.55
C PRO A 3 4.36 17.43 13.66
N MET A 4 4.63 16.13 13.45
CA MET A 4 5.37 15.30 14.41
C MET A 4 6.85 15.71 14.57
N LEU A 5 7.41 16.33 13.56
CA LEU A 5 8.77 16.90 13.57
C LEU A 5 8.67 18.42 13.42
N PRO A 6 9.68 19.18 13.90
CA PRO A 6 9.77 20.60 13.60
C PRO A 6 9.64 20.86 12.09
N GLU A 7 8.90 21.90 11.70
CA GLU A 7 8.61 22.20 10.29
C GLU A 7 9.87 22.34 9.43
N LYS A 8 10.94 22.87 9.99
CA LYS A 8 12.23 22.97 9.30
C LYS A 8 12.82 21.61 8.92
N LEU A 9 12.51 20.56 9.68
CA LEU A 9 12.89 19.19 9.33
C LEU A 9 11.89 18.61 8.35
N SER A 10 10.60 18.59 8.68
CA SER A 10 9.56 17.90 7.89
C SER A 10 9.34 18.55 6.52
N ASN A 11 9.33 19.89 6.44
CA ASN A 11 8.97 20.63 5.22
C ASN A 11 10.19 21.10 4.42
N GLU A 12 11.40 21.11 5.04
CA GLU A 12 12.62 21.59 4.39
C GLU A 12 13.66 20.47 4.22
N LEU A 13 14.36 20.09 5.28
CA LEU A 13 15.54 19.21 5.19
C LEU A 13 15.18 17.77 4.77
N CYS A 14 14.10 17.21 5.30
CA CYS A 14 13.67 15.85 5.01
C CYS A 14 12.68 15.77 3.82
N SER A 15 12.21 16.91 3.31
CA SER A 15 11.32 16.93 2.15
C SER A 15 12.09 16.69 0.86
N LEU A 16 11.71 15.69 0.08
CA LEU A 16 12.31 15.35 -1.21
C LEU A 16 11.83 16.30 -2.31
N LYS A 17 12.09 17.61 -2.12
CA LYS A 17 11.71 18.66 -3.06
C LYS A 17 12.32 18.42 -4.45
N PRO A 18 11.58 18.70 -5.55
CA PRO A 18 12.10 18.50 -6.89
C PRO A 18 13.28 19.43 -7.19
N ARG A 19 14.26 18.91 -7.91
CA ARG A 19 15.45 19.62 -8.37
C ARG A 19 16.37 20.15 -7.26
N VAL A 20 16.22 19.66 -6.04
CA VAL A 20 17.07 20.01 -4.90
C VAL A 20 17.74 18.75 -4.39
N PRO A 21 19.08 18.73 -4.22
CA PRO A 21 19.78 17.60 -3.62
C PRO A 21 19.30 17.36 -2.19
N ARG A 22 19.04 16.09 -1.85
CA ARG A 22 18.61 15.65 -0.53
C ARG A 22 19.33 14.39 -0.11
N LEU A 23 19.71 14.34 1.16
CA LEU A 23 20.20 13.13 1.78
C LEU A 23 19.04 12.14 1.87
N ALA A 24 19.30 10.89 1.53
CA ALA A 24 18.33 9.81 1.60
C ALA A 24 19.00 8.51 2.01
N LEU A 25 18.27 7.68 2.73
CA LEU A 25 18.57 6.27 2.87
C LEU A 25 17.90 5.54 1.71
N VAL A 26 18.68 4.84 0.92
CA VAL A 26 18.23 4.18 -0.30
C VAL A 26 18.10 2.67 -0.07
N ALA A 27 16.99 2.10 -0.51
CA ALA A 27 16.80 0.66 -0.66
C ALA A 27 16.77 0.35 -2.16
N ASP A 28 17.86 -0.18 -2.69
CA ASP A 28 17.94 -0.65 -4.07
C ASP A 28 17.50 -2.11 -4.10
N MET A 29 16.51 -2.43 -4.91
CA MET A 29 15.87 -3.75 -4.95
C MET A 29 15.75 -4.25 -6.39
N GLN A 30 16.19 -5.48 -6.63
CA GLN A 30 16.10 -6.14 -7.93
C GLN A 30 15.02 -7.21 -7.91
N PHE A 31 14.13 -7.18 -8.91
CA PHE A 31 13.04 -8.14 -9.05
C PHE A 31 13.12 -8.87 -10.40
N ASN A 32 12.67 -10.12 -10.38
CA ASN A 32 12.39 -10.83 -11.62
C ASN A 32 10.97 -10.51 -12.14
N PHE A 33 10.64 -11.02 -13.32
CA PHE A 33 9.31 -10.83 -13.92
C PHE A 33 8.16 -11.51 -13.18
N GLN A 34 8.44 -12.38 -12.22
CA GLN A 34 7.48 -13.02 -11.34
C GLN A 34 7.24 -12.21 -10.03
N GLY A 35 7.96 -11.09 -9.85
CA GLY A 35 7.90 -10.25 -8.65
C GLY A 35 8.66 -10.83 -7.45
N GLU A 36 9.61 -11.73 -7.69
CA GLU A 36 10.50 -12.23 -6.65
C GLU A 36 11.69 -11.28 -6.49
N MET A 37 11.98 -10.89 -5.27
CA MET A 37 13.14 -10.07 -4.95
C MET A 37 14.41 -10.92 -5.04
N LEU A 38 15.28 -10.61 -5.99
CA LEU A 38 16.54 -11.31 -6.25
C LEU A 38 17.68 -10.78 -5.38
N ALA A 39 17.72 -9.47 -5.16
CA ALA A 39 18.74 -8.80 -4.37
C ALA A 39 18.19 -7.51 -3.75
N SER A 40 18.79 -7.10 -2.65
CA SER A 40 18.56 -5.78 -2.07
C SER A 40 19.86 -5.23 -1.48
N GLU A 41 20.08 -3.94 -1.65
CA GLU A 41 21.21 -3.20 -1.10
C GLU A 41 20.71 -1.93 -0.42
N PHE A 42 21.38 -1.53 0.67
CA PHE A 42 21.01 -0.35 1.45
C PHE A 42 22.24 0.54 1.61
N TYR A 43 22.07 1.81 1.28
CA TYR A 43 23.15 2.77 1.40
C TYR A 43 22.63 4.20 1.60
N GLU A 44 23.48 5.04 2.19
CA GLU A 44 23.25 6.49 2.27
C GLU A 44 23.58 7.13 0.92
N GLY A 45 22.73 8.00 0.44
CA GLY A 45 22.92 8.65 -0.85
C GLY A 45 22.43 10.09 -0.87
N VAL A 46 22.85 10.82 -1.91
CA VAL A 46 22.30 12.12 -2.25
C VAL A 46 21.43 11.93 -3.48
N ILE A 47 20.15 12.22 -3.35
CA ILE A 47 19.19 12.13 -4.46
C ILE A 47 18.73 13.52 -4.88
N GLN A 48 18.29 13.62 -6.13
CA GLN A 48 17.63 14.82 -6.65
C GLN A 48 16.35 14.38 -7.37
N SER A 49 15.18 14.70 -6.79
CA SER A 49 13.90 14.36 -7.40
C SER A 49 13.70 15.10 -8.71
N ALA A 50 13.31 14.39 -9.75
CA ALA A 50 13.08 14.96 -11.08
C ALA A 50 11.77 15.76 -11.13
N ALA A 51 10.74 15.31 -10.40
CA ALA A 51 9.42 15.94 -10.37
C ALA A 51 8.72 15.68 -9.03
N ARG A 52 7.77 16.54 -8.68
CA ARG A 52 6.75 16.27 -7.66
C ARG A 52 5.46 15.93 -8.39
N VAL A 53 5.02 14.70 -8.27
CA VAL A 53 3.81 14.18 -8.93
C VAL A 53 2.81 13.78 -7.85
N THR A 54 1.62 14.31 -7.90
CA THR A 54 0.52 13.93 -7.01
C THR A 54 -0.07 12.57 -7.43
N TYR A 55 -0.85 11.94 -6.57
CA TYR A 55 -1.50 10.67 -6.90
C TYR A 55 -2.47 10.79 -8.08
N GLY A 56 -3.22 11.91 -8.18
CA GLY A 56 -4.10 12.17 -9.32
C GLY A 56 -3.34 12.28 -10.64
N GLU A 57 -2.26 13.07 -10.66
CA GLU A 57 -1.40 13.22 -11.84
C GLU A 57 -0.70 11.91 -12.22
N ALA A 58 -0.23 11.13 -11.24
CA ALA A 58 0.34 9.81 -11.48
C ALA A 58 -0.71 8.85 -12.07
N GLN A 59 -1.96 8.92 -11.61
CA GLN A 59 -3.08 8.16 -12.15
C GLN A 59 -3.35 8.52 -13.61
N GLU A 60 -3.35 9.80 -13.97
CA GLU A 60 -3.50 10.26 -15.35
C GLU A 60 -2.39 9.71 -16.26
N VAL A 61 -1.14 9.70 -15.79
CA VAL A 61 -0.03 9.08 -16.53
C VAL A 61 -0.27 7.60 -16.77
N VAL A 62 -0.71 6.86 -15.75
CA VAL A 62 -0.98 5.41 -15.85
C VAL A 62 -2.13 5.13 -16.81
N GLU A 63 -3.09 6.03 -16.92
CA GLU A 63 -4.23 5.96 -17.84
C GLU A 63 -3.92 6.49 -19.24
N GLY A 64 -2.68 6.89 -19.51
CA GLY A 64 -2.25 7.36 -20.82
C GLY A 64 -2.56 8.83 -21.13
N ARG A 65 -2.94 9.62 -20.13
CA ARG A 65 -3.22 11.05 -20.23
C ARG A 65 -2.10 11.87 -19.59
N THR A 66 -0.87 11.67 -20.03
CA THR A 66 0.30 12.30 -19.42
C THR A 66 0.34 13.81 -19.64
N PRO A 67 0.27 14.64 -18.58
CA PRO A 67 0.48 16.07 -18.68
C PRO A 67 1.87 16.40 -19.27
N ALA A 68 1.97 17.47 -20.06
CA ALA A 68 3.20 17.83 -20.78
C ALA A 68 4.42 18.01 -19.85
N GLU A 69 4.17 18.53 -18.66
CA GLU A 69 5.20 18.76 -17.65
C GLU A 69 5.81 17.47 -17.07
N PHE A 70 5.09 16.33 -17.13
CA PHE A 70 5.54 15.04 -16.61
C PHE A 70 6.04 14.06 -17.68
N LYS A 71 6.10 14.48 -18.95
CA LYS A 71 6.62 13.66 -20.05
C LYS A 71 8.02 13.11 -19.80
N HIS A 72 8.87 13.87 -19.13
CA HIS A 72 10.24 13.47 -18.82
C HIS A 72 10.36 12.35 -17.75
N VAL A 73 9.30 12.10 -16.97
CA VAL A 73 9.23 11.02 -15.95
C VAL A 73 8.19 9.94 -16.28
N GLU A 74 7.42 10.09 -17.36
CA GLU A 74 6.35 9.18 -17.79
C GLU A 74 6.81 7.72 -17.80
N THR A 75 7.93 7.43 -18.45
CA THR A 75 8.46 6.06 -18.56
C THR A 75 8.75 5.44 -17.19
N ASN A 76 9.25 6.23 -16.25
CA ASN A 76 9.55 5.75 -14.91
C ASN A 76 8.27 5.43 -14.13
N ILE A 77 7.24 6.26 -14.24
CA ILE A 77 5.93 6.05 -13.61
C ILE A 77 5.29 4.78 -14.19
N LEU A 78 5.28 4.61 -15.52
CA LEU A 78 4.70 3.44 -16.17
C LEU A 78 5.43 2.13 -15.80
N ARG A 79 6.76 2.13 -15.76
CA ARG A 79 7.54 0.98 -15.30
C ARG A 79 7.29 0.63 -13.85
N SER A 80 7.17 1.66 -12.98
CA SER A 80 6.79 1.45 -11.57
C SER A 80 5.39 0.87 -11.44
N ALA A 81 4.46 1.32 -12.29
CA ALA A 81 3.10 0.78 -12.34
C ALA A 81 3.07 -0.69 -12.78
N ASP A 82 3.87 -1.06 -13.78
CA ASP A 82 3.96 -2.45 -14.22
C ASP A 82 4.57 -3.35 -13.16
N LEU A 83 5.63 -2.90 -12.48
CA LEU A 83 6.20 -3.62 -11.34
C LEU A 83 5.17 -3.78 -10.23
N ALA A 84 4.44 -2.72 -9.85
CA ALA A 84 3.42 -2.77 -8.82
C ALA A 84 2.31 -3.80 -9.15
N LYS A 85 1.85 -3.87 -10.41
CA LYS A 85 0.89 -4.90 -10.85
C LYS A 85 1.41 -6.32 -10.65
N VAL A 86 2.67 -6.57 -10.97
CA VAL A 86 3.31 -7.89 -10.78
C VAL A 86 3.40 -8.24 -9.30
N LEU A 87 3.82 -7.28 -8.44
CA LEU A 87 3.92 -7.46 -7.00
C LEU A 87 2.56 -7.72 -6.35
N MET A 88 1.54 -6.94 -6.72
CA MET A 88 0.16 -7.14 -6.28
C MET A 88 -0.35 -8.54 -6.66
N ALA A 89 -0.19 -8.93 -7.93
CA ALA A 89 -0.64 -10.24 -8.41
C ALA A 89 0.05 -11.39 -7.64
N LYS A 90 1.35 -11.26 -7.34
CA LYS A 90 2.07 -12.21 -6.50
C LYS A 90 1.51 -12.26 -5.09
N ARG A 91 1.36 -11.11 -4.43
CA ARG A 91 0.87 -11.00 -3.06
C ARG A 91 -0.53 -11.60 -2.89
N PHE A 92 -1.44 -11.35 -3.83
CA PHE A 92 -2.77 -11.93 -3.80
C PHE A 92 -2.76 -13.45 -4.03
N ARG A 93 -1.92 -13.97 -4.92
CA ARG A 93 -1.72 -15.43 -5.05
C ARG A 93 -1.20 -16.08 -3.77
N GLU A 94 -0.40 -15.36 -2.99
CA GLU A 94 0.16 -15.80 -1.71
C GLU A 94 -0.84 -15.67 -0.54
N GLY A 95 -2.02 -15.10 -0.78
CA GLY A 95 -3.13 -15.06 0.16
C GLY A 95 -3.35 -13.71 0.87
N SER A 96 -2.75 -12.63 0.37
CA SER A 96 -3.11 -11.29 0.87
C SER A 96 -4.58 -10.99 0.64
N LEU A 97 -5.21 -10.35 1.61
CA LEU A 97 -6.59 -9.89 1.51
C LEU A 97 -6.62 -8.48 0.91
N ASP A 98 -7.54 -8.26 -0.03
CA ASP A 98 -7.89 -6.92 -0.51
C ASP A 98 -9.23 -6.52 0.12
N LEU A 99 -9.15 -5.77 1.22
CA LEU A 99 -10.31 -5.24 1.90
C LEU A 99 -10.55 -3.83 1.39
N GLU A 100 -11.52 -3.69 0.49
CA GLU A 100 -11.98 -2.37 0.01
C GLU A 100 -12.89 -1.71 1.04
N LEU A 101 -12.31 -1.31 2.17
CA LEU A 101 -13.04 -0.53 3.16
C LEU A 101 -13.20 0.92 2.65
N PRO A 102 -14.44 1.45 2.61
CA PRO A 102 -14.64 2.82 2.21
C PRO A 102 -14.02 3.78 3.25
N GLU A 103 -13.07 4.59 2.81
CA GLU A 103 -12.56 5.69 3.61
C GLU A 103 -13.39 6.94 3.33
N THR A 104 -13.66 7.72 4.36
CA THR A 104 -14.39 8.98 4.25
C THR A 104 -13.46 10.16 4.45
N VAL A 105 -13.65 11.20 3.64
CA VAL A 105 -12.98 12.50 3.80
C VAL A 105 -14.04 13.52 4.18
N ILE A 106 -13.74 14.28 5.22
CA ILE A 106 -14.58 15.39 5.63
C ILE A 106 -14.09 16.64 4.92
N GLU A 107 -14.91 17.18 4.02
CA GLU A 107 -14.63 18.47 3.41
C GLU A 107 -14.95 19.58 4.40
N VAL A 108 -14.06 20.56 4.47
CA VAL A 108 -14.22 21.75 5.34
C VAL A 108 -14.17 23.01 4.51
N ASP A 109 -14.90 24.02 4.93
CA ASP A 109 -14.85 25.35 4.35
C ASP A 109 -13.57 26.12 4.74
N GLU A 110 -13.44 27.36 4.28
CA GLU A 110 -12.29 28.23 4.59
C GLU A 110 -12.17 28.56 6.09
N THR A 111 -13.22 28.36 6.85
CA THR A 111 -13.24 28.57 8.31
C THR A 111 -12.94 27.29 9.10
N GLY A 112 -12.79 26.15 8.41
CA GLY A 112 -12.55 24.85 9.02
C GLY A 112 -13.82 24.14 9.49
N GLN A 113 -15.01 24.61 9.09
CA GLN A 113 -16.28 23.95 9.41
C GLN A 113 -16.56 22.82 8.40
N PRO A 114 -17.05 21.66 8.86
CA PRO A 114 -17.43 20.57 7.97
C PRO A 114 -18.59 20.98 7.06
N VAL A 115 -18.42 20.78 5.74
CA VAL A 115 -19.46 21.07 4.72
C VAL A 115 -20.00 19.82 4.06
N ASP A 116 -19.16 18.76 3.93
CA ASP A 116 -19.61 17.50 3.34
C ASP A 116 -18.75 16.32 3.83
N ILE A 117 -19.28 15.10 3.64
CA ILE A 117 -18.59 13.84 3.90
C ILE A 117 -18.58 13.05 2.60
N ILE A 118 -17.43 13.00 1.94
CA ILE A 118 -17.27 12.31 0.66
C ILE A 118 -16.52 10.99 0.84
N LYS A 119 -16.80 10.02 -0.04
CA LYS A 119 -16.03 8.78 -0.12
C LYS A 119 -14.69 9.06 -0.77
N SER A 120 -13.59 8.73 -0.09
CA SER A 120 -12.26 8.78 -0.68
C SER A 120 -12.13 7.78 -1.81
N GLU A 121 -11.59 8.21 -2.94
CA GLU A 121 -11.32 7.33 -4.07
C GLU A 121 -9.91 6.75 -3.94
N ARG A 122 -9.81 5.42 -3.87
CA ARG A 122 -8.53 4.72 -3.84
C ARG A 122 -8.01 4.50 -5.26
N LEU A 123 -7.21 5.45 -5.75
CA LEU A 123 -6.58 5.37 -7.06
C LEU A 123 -5.54 4.24 -7.13
N PHE A 124 -5.27 3.72 -8.33
CA PHE A 124 -4.18 2.75 -8.52
C PHE A 124 -2.81 3.34 -8.15
N ALA A 125 -2.60 4.64 -8.34
CA ALA A 125 -1.38 5.34 -7.92
C ALA A 125 -1.08 5.22 -6.43
N HIS A 126 -2.10 5.15 -5.55
CA HIS A 126 -1.91 4.85 -4.13
C HIS A 126 -1.39 3.43 -3.93
N ARG A 127 -1.99 2.44 -4.62
CA ARG A 127 -1.56 1.03 -4.56
C ARG A 127 -0.14 0.84 -5.07
N LEU A 128 0.27 1.60 -6.11
CA LEU A 128 1.63 1.58 -6.63
C LEU A 128 2.64 1.90 -5.53
N ILE A 129 2.44 3.01 -4.83
CA ILE A 129 3.34 3.41 -3.74
C ILE A 129 3.27 2.43 -2.58
N GLU A 130 2.08 1.92 -2.23
CA GLU A 130 1.90 0.90 -1.20
C GLU A 130 2.74 -0.35 -1.48
N GLU A 131 2.71 -0.89 -2.71
CA GLU A 131 3.50 -2.08 -3.07
C GLU A 131 5.00 -1.84 -2.97
N LEU A 132 5.49 -0.70 -3.45
CA LEU A 132 6.91 -0.36 -3.34
C LEU A 132 7.33 -0.18 -1.88
N MET A 133 6.51 0.45 -1.06
CA MET A 133 6.74 0.61 0.38
C MET A 133 6.75 -0.75 1.10
N LEU A 134 5.81 -1.63 0.80
CA LEU A 134 5.77 -2.99 1.35
C LEU A 134 7.04 -3.77 1.01
N MET A 135 7.51 -3.68 -0.24
CA MET A 135 8.75 -4.36 -0.64
C MET A 135 9.97 -3.79 0.06
N ALA A 136 10.07 -2.48 0.23
CA ALA A 136 11.15 -1.87 1.00
C ALA A 136 11.13 -2.35 2.46
N ASN A 137 9.97 -2.39 3.12
CA ASN A 137 9.83 -2.89 4.48
C ASN A 137 10.25 -4.37 4.59
N VAL A 138 9.84 -5.21 3.63
CA VAL A 138 10.25 -6.63 3.58
C VAL A 138 11.74 -6.78 3.38
N ALA A 139 12.34 -5.98 2.49
CA ALA A 139 13.78 -6.00 2.23
C ALA A 139 14.58 -5.65 3.48
N VAL A 140 14.20 -4.56 4.17
CA VAL A 140 14.85 -4.14 5.43
C VAL A 140 14.72 -5.21 6.52
N ALA A 141 13.52 -5.78 6.69
CA ALA A 141 13.31 -6.83 7.69
C ALA A 141 14.14 -8.08 7.41
N ARG A 142 14.29 -8.48 6.15
CA ARG A 142 15.17 -9.58 5.73
C ARG A 142 16.62 -9.27 6.02
N PHE A 143 17.09 -8.07 5.68
CA PHE A 143 18.44 -7.62 5.95
C PHE A 143 18.79 -7.73 7.44
N PHE A 144 17.94 -7.21 8.33
CA PHE A 144 18.18 -7.33 9.78
C PHE A 144 18.22 -8.78 10.24
N LYS A 145 17.31 -9.61 9.75
CA LYS A 145 17.27 -11.04 10.08
C LYS A 145 18.51 -11.78 9.60
N GLU A 146 18.95 -11.56 8.37
CA GLU A 146 20.13 -12.20 7.78
C GLU A 146 21.43 -11.76 8.46
N LYS A 147 21.51 -10.49 8.83
CA LYS A 147 22.67 -9.94 9.56
C LYS A 147 22.62 -10.21 11.06
N GLN A 148 21.54 -10.82 11.57
CA GLN A 148 21.33 -11.06 13.01
C GLN A 148 21.43 -9.77 13.84
N ILE A 149 20.94 -8.66 13.32
CA ILE A 149 20.89 -7.37 13.99
C ILE A 149 19.58 -7.27 14.75
N ASP A 150 19.65 -6.92 16.03
CA ASP A 150 18.46 -6.66 16.83
C ASP A 150 17.67 -5.47 16.29
N ALA A 151 16.37 -5.68 16.09
CA ALA A 151 15.47 -4.67 15.58
C ALA A 151 14.08 -4.82 16.20
N MET A 152 13.36 -3.71 16.28
CA MET A 152 11.95 -3.74 16.67
C MET A 152 11.08 -4.13 15.47
N TYR A 153 10.38 -5.25 15.59
CA TYR A 153 9.43 -5.72 14.58
C TYR A 153 8.01 -5.39 14.99
N ARG A 154 7.18 -5.02 14.03
CA ARG A 154 5.74 -4.97 14.23
C ARG A 154 5.19 -6.38 14.06
N VAL A 155 4.66 -6.94 15.14
CA VAL A 155 4.15 -8.32 15.17
C VAL A 155 2.63 -8.27 15.29
N HIS A 156 1.96 -9.16 14.58
CA HIS A 156 0.54 -9.46 14.75
C HIS A 156 0.42 -10.91 15.26
N GLU A 157 -0.32 -11.08 16.33
CA GLU A 157 -0.66 -12.40 16.85
C GLU A 157 -1.68 -13.10 15.94
N GLU A 158 -1.82 -14.41 16.13
CA GLU A 158 -2.89 -15.15 15.47
C GLU A 158 -4.27 -14.64 15.93
N PRO A 159 -5.28 -14.67 15.03
CA PRO A 159 -6.62 -14.23 15.39
C PRO A 159 -7.19 -15.01 16.58
N ASN A 160 -7.89 -14.30 17.46
CA ASN A 160 -8.55 -14.91 18.61
C ASN A 160 -9.52 -16.02 18.15
N PRO A 161 -9.40 -17.27 18.67
CA PRO A 161 -10.23 -18.39 18.26
C PRO A 161 -11.74 -18.15 18.41
N ASP A 162 -12.16 -17.42 19.44
CA ASP A 162 -13.58 -17.14 19.66
C ASP A 162 -14.09 -16.06 18.69
N ALA A 163 -13.27 -15.06 18.36
CA ALA A 163 -13.59 -14.11 17.30
C ALA A 163 -13.72 -14.82 15.94
N MET A 164 -12.88 -15.82 15.67
CA MET A 164 -12.97 -16.61 14.44
C MET A 164 -14.26 -17.47 14.39
N LYS A 165 -14.68 -18.08 15.50
CA LYS A 165 -15.94 -18.82 15.57
C LYS A 165 -17.15 -17.89 15.35
N ASN A 166 -17.12 -16.70 15.95
CA ASN A 166 -18.18 -15.71 15.76
C ASN A 166 -18.26 -15.26 14.31
N PHE A 167 -17.11 -14.99 13.67
CA PHE A 167 -17.04 -14.65 12.27
C PHE A 167 -17.54 -15.78 11.36
N GLU A 168 -17.14 -17.02 11.62
CA GLU A 168 -17.66 -18.19 10.91
C GLU A 168 -19.19 -18.33 11.04
N SER A 169 -19.72 -18.13 12.24
CA SER A 169 -21.16 -18.17 12.49
C SER A 169 -21.91 -17.06 11.75
N PHE A 170 -21.32 -15.86 11.72
CA PHE A 170 -21.83 -14.73 10.94
C PHE A 170 -21.88 -15.05 9.44
N LEU A 171 -20.79 -15.53 8.85
CA LEU A 171 -20.73 -15.91 7.43
C LEU A 171 -21.72 -17.03 7.09
N ARG A 172 -21.92 -18.00 7.99
CA ARG A 172 -22.92 -19.09 7.82
C ARG A 172 -24.34 -18.56 7.78
N ALA A 173 -24.67 -17.55 8.58
CA ALA A 173 -25.99 -16.92 8.57
C ALA A 173 -26.32 -16.30 7.21
N PHE A 174 -25.30 -15.91 6.43
CA PHE A 174 -25.43 -15.40 5.06
C PHE A 174 -25.21 -16.46 3.98
N GLY A 175 -25.10 -17.74 4.34
CA GLY A 175 -25.06 -18.86 3.38
C GLY A 175 -23.66 -19.40 3.04
N PHE A 176 -22.59 -18.86 3.62
CA PHE A 176 -21.25 -19.40 3.43
C PHE A 176 -21.05 -20.66 4.27
N LYS A 177 -20.87 -21.82 3.60
CA LYS A 177 -20.87 -23.14 4.27
C LYS A 177 -19.48 -23.69 4.63
N HIS A 178 -18.41 -23.02 4.22
CA HIS A 178 -17.06 -23.50 4.48
C HIS A 178 -16.60 -23.14 5.90
N LYS A 179 -15.84 -24.05 6.53
CA LYS A 179 -15.21 -23.78 7.83
C LYS A 179 -13.96 -22.92 7.67
N LEU A 180 -13.77 -21.98 8.58
CA LEU A 180 -12.57 -21.18 8.70
C LEU A 180 -11.62 -21.84 9.71
N ASP A 181 -11.04 -22.98 9.34
CA ASP A 181 -10.02 -23.62 10.17
C ASP A 181 -8.65 -22.93 10.01
N SER A 182 -7.73 -23.19 10.94
CA SER A 182 -6.40 -22.55 10.99
C SER A 182 -5.49 -22.90 9.80
N GLY A 183 -5.83 -23.90 9.01
CA GLY A 183 -5.11 -24.22 7.78
C GLY A 183 -5.54 -23.33 6.62
N HIS A 184 -4.64 -22.43 6.14
CA HIS A 184 -4.90 -21.57 4.99
C HIS A 184 -6.01 -20.53 5.22
N LEU A 185 -6.10 -19.98 6.42
CA LEU A 185 -7.13 -19.02 6.83
C LEU A 185 -7.32 -17.88 5.83
N GLN A 186 -6.21 -17.23 5.37
CA GLN A 186 -6.28 -16.13 4.41
C GLN A 186 -7.00 -16.54 3.11
N LYS A 187 -6.68 -17.72 2.56
CA LYS A 187 -7.34 -18.22 1.34
C LYS A 187 -8.84 -18.42 1.53
N LYS A 188 -9.25 -18.89 2.71
CA LYS A 188 -10.66 -19.09 3.02
C LYS A 188 -11.41 -17.78 3.21
N ILE A 189 -10.76 -16.78 3.82
CA ILE A 189 -11.34 -15.44 3.91
C ILE A 189 -11.47 -14.84 2.50
N THR A 190 -10.46 -14.98 1.63
CA THR A 190 -10.56 -14.54 0.23
C THR A 190 -11.74 -15.20 -0.49
N GLN A 191 -11.93 -16.51 -0.31
CA GLN A 191 -13.09 -17.22 -0.88
C GLN A 191 -14.43 -16.71 -0.33
N ALA A 192 -14.48 -16.36 0.96
CA ALA A 192 -15.68 -15.76 1.54
C ALA A 192 -15.95 -14.36 0.94
N LEU A 193 -14.93 -13.53 0.81
CA LEU A 193 -15.05 -12.20 0.18
C LEU A 193 -15.54 -12.31 -1.28
N GLU A 194 -14.98 -13.24 -2.06
CA GLU A 194 -15.42 -13.47 -3.43
C GLU A 194 -16.87 -13.98 -3.48
N HIS A 195 -17.25 -14.89 -2.56
CA HIS A 195 -18.62 -15.38 -2.49
C HIS A 195 -19.66 -14.28 -2.24
N PHE A 196 -19.28 -13.27 -1.49
CA PHE A 196 -20.17 -12.16 -1.13
C PHE A 196 -19.99 -10.89 -1.99
N LYS A 197 -19.10 -10.89 -2.97
CA LYS A 197 -18.79 -9.72 -3.79
C LYS A 197 -20.03 -9.07 -4.42
N ASP A 198 -20.95 -9.88 -4.94
CA ASP A 198 -22.18 -9.43 -5.58
C ASP A 198 -23.41 -9.51 -4.66
N HIS A 199 -23.19 -9.76 -3.37
CA HIS A 199 -24.29 -9.86 -2.42
C HIS A 199 -24.86 -8.46 -2.12
N PRO A 200 -26.21 -8.27 -2.04
CA PRO A 200 -26.83 -6.98 -1.76
C PRO A 200 -26.34 -6.29 -0.48
N LYS A 201 -25.83 -7.07 0.47
CA LYS A 201 -25.24 -6.61 1.73
C LYS A 201 -23.72 -6.74 1.79
N SER A 202 -23.05 -6.76 0.65
CA SER A 202 -21.57 -6.90 0.58
C SER A 202 -20.82 -5.86 1.39
N HIS A 203 -21.38 -4.66 1.55
CA HIS A 203 -20.84 -3.57 2.37
C HIS A 203 -20.83 -3.85 3.89
N VAL A 204 -21.56 -4.88 4.35
CA VAL A 204 -21.63 -5.30 5.76
C VAL A 204 -20.84 -6.59 5.98
N LEU A 205 -20.67 -7.39 4.91
CA LEU A 205 -20.01 -8.68 4.89
C LEU A 205 -18.54 -8.57 4.55
#